data_f2dc29736ba1107f4850403173c6a927
#
_entry.id   f2dc29736ba1107f4850403173c6a927
#
_cell.length_a   1.000
_cell.length_b   1.000
_cell.length_c   1.000
_cell.angle_alpha   90.00
_cell.angle_beta   90.00
_cell.angle_gamma   90.00
#
_symmetry.space_group_name_H-M   'P 1'
#
loop_
_entity.id
_entity.type
_entity.pdbx_description
1 polymer ?
#
loop_
_entity_poly.entity_id
_entity_poly.type
_entity_poly.pdbx_seq_one_letter_code
_entity_poly.pdbx_strand_id
1 'polypeptide(L)'
;LNTGEILNVVEDAVKRFGFKGIVLQSGEDPFYRSEDILDLIKKIRENYPVFIFLSVGEREEGFYREAFNAGAKAVLFRFETSDSNLYSKLHPHSSLEKRARYLELFKEIGYIIATGSLIGLPGQNAESVIDDFMFAKELGCDMYSFGPFIPHPDTPLSSQNTPDAEYMLKAISVLRLIDPYGKILVTTALESINPQTRRQALMGGANSIMLNLTPKDYVGFYDIYPNRATVDVSVENQIADA
;
A
#
# COMPACT_ATOMS: atom_id res chain seq x y z
N LEU A 1 1.78 -5.49 -17.20
CA LEU A 1 3.17 -5.92 -17.40
C LEU A 1 3.23 -7.44 -17.52
N ASN A 2 4.01 -7.95 -18.49
CA ASN A 2 4.35 -9.36 -18.53
C ASN A 2 5.55 -9.67 -17.61
N THR A 3 5.83 -10.96 -17.38
CA THR A 3 6.92 -11.40 -16.48
C THR A 3 8.28 -10.82 -16.86
N GLY A 4 8.62 -10.75 -18.15
CA GLY A 4 9.89 -10.23 -18.61
C GLY A 4 10.05 -8.74 -18.34
N GLU A 5 9.00 -7.95 -18.58
CA GLU A 5 8.97 -6.51 -18.26
C GLU A 5 9.11 -6.26 -16.77
N ILE A 6 8.43 -7.06 -15.93
CA ILE A 6 8.57 -6.93 -14.47
C ILE A 6 10.01 -7.25 -14.02
N LEU A 7 10.63 -8.30 -14.56
CA LEU A 7 12.01 -8.65 -14.23
C LEU A 7 13.00 -7.55 -14.62
N ASN A 8 12.80 -6.88 -15.76
CA ASN A 8 13.63 -5.74 -16.17
C ASN A 8 13.50 -4.57 -15.17
N VAL A 9 12.26 -4.26 -14.74
CA VAL A 9 12.01 -3.21 -13.73
C VAL A 9 12.69 -3.58 -12.40
N VAL A 10 12.60 -4.85 -11.98
CA VAL A 10 13.26 -5.33 -10.76
C VAL A 10 14.78 -5.26 -10.89
N GLU A 11 15.34 -5.58 -12.04
CA GLU A 11 16.77 -5.45 -12.31
C GLU A 11 17.26 -4.02 -12.14
N ASP A 12 16.56 -3.07 -12.76
CA ASP A 12 16.88 -1.64 -12.63
C ASP A 12 16.74 -1.18 -11.18
N ALA A 13 15.66 -1.58 -10.50
CA ALA A 13 15.44 -1.27 -9.09
C ALA A 13 16.61 -1.71 -8.20
N VAL A 14 17.11 -2.92 -8.41
CA VAL A 14 18.17 -3.50 -7.57
C VAL A 14 19.56 -3.01 -7.99
N LYS A 15 19.88 -3.11 -9.30
CA LYS A 15 21.25 -2.85 -9.78
C LYS A 15 21.55 -1.38 -9.99
N ARG A 16 20.58 -0.62 -10.51
CA ARG A 16 20.75 0.79 -10.82
C ARG A 16 20.43 1.70 -9.64
N PHE A 17 19.33 1.43 -8.95
CA PHE A 17 18.85 2.28 -7.86
C PHE A 17 19.17 1.75 -6.47
N GLY A 18 19.64 0.49 -6.33
CA GLY A 18 20.06 -0.08 -5.06
C GLY A 18 18.90 -0.38 -4.10
N PHE A 19 17.68 -0.49 -4.57
CA PHE A 19 16.52 -0.81 -3.73
C PHE A 19 16.66 -2.18 -3.08
N LYS A 20 16.28 -2.24 -1.80
CA LYS A 20 16.31 -3.47 -1.00
C LYS A 20 14.97 -4.16 -0.89
N GLY A 21 13.89 -3.48 -1.26
CA GLY A 21 12.53 -4.00 -1.25
C GLY A 21 11.74 -3.54 -2.45
N ILE A 22 10.84 -4.37 -2.93
CA ILE A 22 9.89 -4.10 -4.01
C ILE A 22 8.49 -4.50 -3.57
N VAL A 23 7.48 -3.83 -4.10
CA VAL A 23 6.07 -4.19 -3.94
C VAL A 23 5.54 -4.68 -5.28
N LEU A 24 5.12 -5.94 -5.34
CA LEU A 24 4.35 -6.47 -6.46
C LEU A 24 2.87 -6.16 -6.20
N GLN A 25 2.34 -5.20 -6.95
CA GLN A 25 0.98 -4.70 -6.76
C GLN A 25 0.14 -4.92 -8.02
N SER A 26 -0.95 -5.64 -7.88
CA SER A 26 -1.90 -5.90 -8.98
C SER A 26 -3.33 -5.44 -8.67
N GLY A 27 -3.59 -5.00 -7.44
CA GLY A 27 -4.97 -4.91 -6.96
C GLY A 27 -5.61 -6.31 -6.86
N GLU A 28 -6.92 -6.36 -6.78
CA GLU A 28 -7.71 -7.61 -6.73
C GLU A 28 -8.12 -8.06 -8.14
N ASP A 29 -7.18 -8.02 -9.09
CA ASP A 29 -7.42 -8.37 -10.49
C ASP A 29 -7.30 -9.89 -10.70
N PRO A 30 -8.39 -10.58 -11.11
CA PRO A 30 -8.37 -12.02 -11.38
C PRO A 30 -7.55 -12.42 -12.62
N PHE A 31 -7.15 -11.46 -13.46
CA PHE A 31 -6.29 -11.71 -14.62
C PHE A 31 -4.95 -12.35 -14.23
N TYR A 32 -4.37 -11.92 -13.09
CA TYR A 32 -3.12 -12.50 -12.59
C TYR A 32 -3.40 -13.77 -11.80
N ARG A 33 -3.16 -14.93 -12.42
CA ARG A 33 -3.34 -16.24 -11.76
C ARG A 33 -2.31 -16.45 -10.67
N SER A 34 -2.66 -17.25 -9.68
CA SER A 34 -1.78 -17.54 -8.54
C SER A 34 -0.45 -18.15 -8.99
N GLU A 35 -0.48 -19.07 -9.96
CA GLU A 35 0.70 -19.73 -10.51
C GLU A 35 1.67 -18.74 -11.16
N ASP A 36 1.15 -17.77 -11.91
CA ASP A 36 1.96 -16.75 -12.59
C ASP A 36 2.69 -15.86 -11.59
N ILE A 37 2.01 -15.49 -10.48
CA ILE A 37 2.62 -14.70 -9.39
C ILE A 37 3.67 -15.53 -8.64
N LEU A 38 3.39 -16.80 -8.36
CA LEU A 38 4.36 -17.69 -7.69
C LEU A 38 5.62 -17.90 -8.53
N ASP A 39 5.47 -18.11 -9.84
CA ASP A 39 6.59 -18.22 -10.76
C ASP A 39 7.42 -16.91 -10.83
N LEU A 40 6.75 -15.78 -10.87
CA LEU A 40 7.41 -14.47 -10.84
C LEU A 40 8.23 -14.28 -9.55
N ILE A 41 7.66 -14.62 -8.37
CA ILE A 41 8.37 -14.52 -7.08
C ILE A 41 9.64 -15.38 -7.10
N LYS A 42 9.55 -16.63 -7.57
CA LYS A 42 10.71 -17.54 -7.69
C LYS A 42 11.79 -16.94 -8.58
N LYS A 43 11.42 -16.48 -9.79
CA LYS A 43 12.36 -15.86 -10.74
C LYS A 43 13.05 -14.62 -10.15
N ILE A 44 12.31 -13.78 -9.43
CA ILE A 44 12.90 -12.61 -8.75
C ILE A 44 13.91 -13.07 -7.69
N ARG A 45 13.54 -14.03 -6.84
CA ARG A 45 14.38 -14.51 -5.76
C ARG A 45 15.65 -15.23 -6.24
N GLU A 46 15.57 -15.94 -7.36
CA GLU A 46 16.73 -16.59 -7.98
C GLU A 46 17.76 -15.59 -8.51
N ASN A 47 17.30 -14.45 -9.00
CA ASN A 47 18.17 -13.50 -9.70
C ASN A 47 18.57 -12.27 -8.87
N TYR A 48 17.76 -11.89 -7.86
CA TYR A 48 17.95 -10.63 -7.12
C TYR A 48 17.79 -10.80 -5.61
N PRO A 49 18.74 -10.28 -4.81
CA PRO A 49 18.67 -10.30 -3.34
C PRO A 49 17.77 -9.16 -2.83
N VAL A 50 16.49 -9.15 -3.24
CA VAL A 50 15.54 -8.10 -2.91
C VAL A 50 14.39 -8.64 -2.04
N PHE A 51 13.89 -7.82 -1.13
CA PHE A 51 12.75 -8.14 -0.28
C PHE A 51 11.45 -7.92 -1.04
N ILE A 52 10.54 -8.90 -1.05
CA ILE A 52 9.31 -8.87 -1.84
C ILE A 52 8.11 -8.67 -0.92
N PHE A 53 7.38 -7.58 -1.14
CA PHE A 53 6.04 -7.34 -0.63
C PHE A 53 5.00 -7.76 -1.68
N LEU A 54 3.91 -8.39 -1.23
CA LEU A 54 2.74 -8.66 -2.06
C LEU A 54 1.60 -7.71 -1.72
N SER A 55 1.03 -7.09 -2.74
CA SER A 55 -0.19 -6.27 -2.65
C SER A 55 -1.15 -6.73 -3.77
N VAL A 56 -1.69 -7.95 -3.60
CA VAL A 56 -2.44 -8.68 -4.64
C VAL A 56 -3.87 -9.03 -4.21
N GLY A 57 -4.37 -8.39 -3.15
CA GLY A 57 -5.73 -8.52 -2.66
C GLY A 57 -6.05 -9.85 -2.00
N GLU A 58 -7.33 -10.19 -1.93
CA GLU A 58 -7.81 -11.42 -1.32
C GLU A 58 -7.63 -12.61 -2.28
N ARG A 59 -6.80 -13.59 -1.87
CA ARG A 59 -6.57 -14.85 -2.58
C ARG A 59 -6.70 -16.01 -1.60
N GLU A 60 -6.76 -17.23 -2.11
CA GLU A 60 -6.83 -18.42 -1.26
C GLU A 60 -5.66 -18.49 -0.26
N GLU A 61 -5.92 -19.00 0.94
CA GLU A 61 -4.89 -19.14 2.00
C GLU A 61 -3.67 -19.93 1.52
N GLY A 62 -3.90 -20.99 0.74
CA GLY A 62 -2.83 -21.81 0.16
C GLY A 62 -1.86 -21.01 -0.69
N PHE A 63 -2.35 -20.08 -1.49
CA PHE A 63 -1.50 -19.20 -2.28
C PHE A 63 -0.51 -18.41 -1.40
N TYR A 64 -0.96 -17.83 -0.28
CA TYR A 64 -0.09 -17.05 0.58
C TYR A 64 0.98 -17.90 1.26
N ARG A 65 0.65 -19.15 1.65
CA ARG A 65 1.65 -20.09 2.20
C ARG A 65 2.70 -20.45 1.15
N GLU A 66 2.28 -20.73 -0.09
CA GLU A 66 3.21 -21.01 -1.20
C GLU A 66 4.05 -19.80 -1.58
N ALA A 67 3.46 -18.59 -1.62
CA ALA A 67 4.18 -17.36 -1.93
C ALA A 67 5.24 -17.03 -0.86
N PHE A 68 4.94 -17.29 0.42
CA PHE A 68 5.92 -17.16 1.50
C PHE A 68 7.10 -18.11 1.32
N ASN A 69 6.81 -19.37 0.98
CA ASN A 69 7.83 -20.39 0.72
C ASN A 69 8.64 -20.06 -0.55
N ALA A 70 8.01 -19.49 -1.57
CA ALA A 70 8.67 -19.03 -2.80
C ALA A 70 9.58 -17.81 -2.58
N GLY A 71 9.42 -17.08 -1.47
CA GLY A 71 10.31 -16.00 -1.07
C GLY A 71 9.69 -14.60 -0.91
N ALA A 72 8.40 -14.43 -1.09
CA ALA A 72 7.71 -13.22 -0.66
C ALA A 72 7.59 -13.22 0.87
N LYS A 73 8.14 -12.22 1.53
CA LYS A 73 8.25 -12.20 3.00
C LYS A 73 7.43 -11.09 3.65
N ALA A 74 6.76 -10.25 2.87
CA ALA A 74 5.89 -9.21 3.37
C ALA A 74 4.62 -9.09 2.54
N VAL A 75 3.58 -8.53 3.15
CA VAL A 75 2.32 -8.18 2.51
C VAL A 75 2.01 -6.71 2.75
N LEU A 76 1.43 -6.05 1.75
CA LEU A 76 0.75 -4.77 1.89
C LEU A 76 -0.74 -5.03 1.66
N PHE A 77 -1.50 -5.06 2.75
CA PHE A 77 -2.89 -5.49 2.74
C PHE A 77 -3.70 -4.63 3.71
N ARG A 78 -4.37 -3.60 3.19
CA ARG A 78 -5.07 -2.62 4.01
C ARG A 78 -6.47 -3.11 4.37
N PHE A 79 -6.91 -2.80 5.60
CA PHE A 79 -8.28 -3.06 6.05
C PHE A 79 -9.27 -1.94 5.68
N GLU A 80 -8.78 -0.78 5.22
CA GLU A 80 -9.45 0.41 4.70
C GLU A 80 -10.26 1.21 5.72
N THR A 81 -10.92 0.59 6.66
CA THR A 81 -11.55 1.21 7.84
C THR A 81 -11.84 0.14 8.90
N SER A 82 -11.73 0.48 10.17
CA SER A 82 -12.11 -0.38 11.31
C SER A 82 -13.59 -0.33 11.64
N ASP A 83 -14.35 0.60 11.03
CA ASP A 83 -15.81 0.62 11.13
C ASP A 83 -16.44 -0.41 10.20
N SER A 84 -16.97 -1.50 10.77
CA SER A 84 -17.58 -2.60 10.02
C SER A 84 -18.79 -2.18 9.20
N ASN A 85 -19.57 -1.18 9.66
CA ASN A 85 -20.71 -0.65 8.91
C ASN A 85 -20.26 0.16 7.69
N LEU A 86 -19.23 0.99 7.86
CA LEU A 86 -18.64 1.73 6.75
C LEU A 86 -17.97 0.78 5.77
N TYR A 87 -17.20 -0.20 6.27
CA TYR A 87 -16.56 -1.24 5.44
C TYR A 87 -17.58 -1.95 4.55
N SER A 88 -18.67 -2.45 5.12
CA SER A 88 -19.72 -3.17 4.38
C SER A 88 -20.38 -2.34 3.28
N LYS A 89 -20.49 -1.02 3.47
CA LYS A 89 -21.02 -0.10 2.45
C LYS A 89 -20.04 0.10 1.29
N LEU A 90 -18.74 0.13 1.58
CA LEU A 90 -17.68 0.38 0.59
C LEU A 90 -17.25 -0.90 -0.14
N HIS A 91 -17.34 -2.04 0.53
CA HIS A 91 -16.91 -3.36 0.04
C HIS A 91 -18.05 -4.39 0.14
N PRO A 92 -19.09 -4.30 -0.71
CA PRO A 92 -20.30 -5.13 -0.59
C PRO A 92 -20.05 -6.64 -0.80
N HIS A 93 -18.88 -7.02 -1.32
CA HIS A 93 -18.51 -8.41 -1.59
C HIS A 93 -17.48 -8.99 -0.58
N SER A 94 -17.14 -8.23 0.46
CA SER A 94 -16.24 -8.65 1.53
C SER A 94 -16.71 -8.14 2.89
N SER A 95 -16.04 -8.51 3.98
CA SER A 95 -16.31 -8.00 5.31
C SER A 95 -15.01 -7.64 6.03
N LEU A 96 -15.10 -6.76 7.03
CA LEU A 96 -13.96 -6.40 7.85
C LEU A 96 -13.41 -7.63 8.61
N GLU A 97 -14.29 -8.51 9.08
CA GLU A 97 -13.91 -9.74 9.78
C GLU A 97 -13.07 -10.65 8.87
N LYS A 98 -13.49 -10.79 7.61
CA LYS A 98 -12.71 -11.55 6.61
C LYS A 98 -11.35 -10.89 6.37
N ARG A 99 -11.31 -9.57 6.26
CA ARG A 99 -10.09 -8.79 6.06
C ARG A 99 -9.12 -8.92 7.24
N ALA A 100 -9.64 -8.82 8.47
CA ALA A 100 -8.86 -9.03 9.70
C ALA A 100 -8.30 -10.45 9.78
N ARG A 101 -9.11 -11.47 9.43
CA ARG A 101 -8.66 -12.87 9.39
C ARG A 101 -7.49 -13.10 8.45
N TYR A 102 -7.43 -12.41 7.29
CA TYR A 102 -6.25 -12.46 6.42
C TYR A 102 -5.01 -11.89 7.12
N LEU A 103 -5.15 -10.79 7.86
CA LEU A 103 -4.03 -10.20 8.60
C LEU A 103 -3.52 -11.13 9.70
N GLU A 104 -4.43 -11.81 10.40
CA GLU A 104 -4.07 -12.87 11.37
C GLU A 104 -3.35 -14.04 10.68
N LEU A 105 -3.88 -14.53 9.56
CA LEU A 105 -3.25 -15.59 8.77
C LEU A 105 -1.83 -15.19 8.32
N PHE A 106 -1.62 -13.96 7.88
CA PHE A 106 -0.30 -13.50 7.47
C PHE A 106 0.68 -13.52 8.63
N LYS A 107 0.24 -13.17 9.83
CA LYS A 107 1.02 -13.25 11.06
C LYS A 107 1.36 -14.70 11.41
N GLU A 108 0.40 -15.61 11.31
CA GLU A 108 0.61 -17.06 11.53
C GLU A 108 1.64 -17.65 10.55
N ILE A 109 1.60 -17.24 9.27
CA ILE A 109 2.57 -17.67 8.26
C ILE A 109 3.97 -17.09 8.53
N GLY A 110 4.05 -15.92 9.17
CA GLY A 110 5.30 -15.21 9.48
C GLY A 110 5.63 -14.06 8.51
N TYR A 111 4.65 -13.53 7.79
CA TYR A 111 4.82 -12.34 6.98
C TYR A 111 5.09 -11.09 7.82
N ILE A 112 5.91 -10.19 7.30
CA ILE A 112 5.92 -8.79 7.71
C ILE A 112 4.67 -8.12 7.13
N ILE A 113 3.90 -7.44 7.98
CA ILE A 113 2.59 -6.92 7.64
C ILE A 113 2.62 -5.39 7.55
N ALA A 114 2.39 -4.87 6.34
CA ALA A 114 2.02 -3.48 6.14
C ALA A 114 0.50 -3.39 5.98
N THR A 115 -0.17 -2.66 6.86
CA THR A 115 -1.63 -2.46 6.82
C THR A 115 -2.01 -1.05 7.22
N GLY A 116 -3.28 -0.71 7.04
CA GLY A 116 -3.82 0.61 7.36
C GLY A 116 -5.17 0.85 6.72
N SER A 117 -5.59 2.12 6.72
CA SER A 117 -6.88 2.55 6.22
C SER A 117 -6.79 3.75 5.27
N LEU A 118 -7.93 4.13 4.72
CA LEU A 118 -8.12 5.42 4.07
C LEU A 118 -8.58 6.45 5.11
N ILE A 119 -8.02 7.65 5.04
CA ILE A 119 -8.42 8.78 5.85
C ILE A 119 -9.26 9.74 5.01
N GLY A 120 -10.39 10.17 5.52
CA GLY A 120 -11.33 11.06 4.85
C GLY A 120 -12.46 10.31 4.12
N LEU A 121 -12.71 9.06 4.45
CA LEU A 121 -13.90 8.34 3.97
C LEU A 121 -15.19 9.02 4.43
N PRO A 122 -16.29 8.91 3.65
CA PRO A 122 -17.58 9.49 4.02
C PRO A 122 -18.07 8.99 5.38
N GLY A 123 -18.29 9.91 6.31
CA GLY A 123 -18.75 9.61 7.67
C GLY A 123 -17.65 9.37 8.70
N GLN A 124 -16.39 9.35 8.30
CA GLN A 124 -15.27 9.35 9.25
C GLN A 124 -15.14 10.69 9.98
N ASN A 125 -14.67 10.63 11.22
CA ASN A 125 -14.25 11.77 12.04
C ASN A 125 -12.87 11.49 12.67
N ALA A 126 -12.37 12.37 13.50
CA ALA A 126 -11.07 12.20 14.12
C ALA A 126 -10.98 10.97 15.04
N GLU A 127 -12.07 10.62 15.73
CA GLU A 127 -12.13 9.42 16.58
C GLU A 127 -12.02 8.15 15.73
N SER A 128 -12.78 8.08 14.62
CA SER A 128 -12.70 6.93 13.69
C SER A 128 -11.28 6.72 13.14
N VAL A 129 -10.53 7.80 12.88
CA VAL A 129 -9.15 7.70 12.42
C VAL A 129 -8.23 7.16 13.52
N ILE A 130 -8.45 7.56 14.77
CA ILE A 130 -7.71 7.02 15.93
C ILE A 130 -8.07 5.54 16.14
N ASP A 131 -9.34 5.16 16.01
CA ASP A 131 -9.76 3.77 16.09
C ASP A 131 -9.08 2.91 15.01
N ASP A 132 -8.95 3.41 13.78
CA ASP A 132 -8.19 2.77 12.72
C ASP A 132 -6.71 2.57 13.10
N PHE A 133 -6.07 3.56 13.73
CA PHE A 133 -4.69 3.43 14.21
C PHE A 133 -4.55 2.38 15.30
N MET A 134 -5.47 2.38 16.26
CA MET A 134 -5.48 1.40 17.35
C MET A 134 -5.74 0.01 16.81
N PHE A 135 -6.67 -0.15 15.88
CA PHE A 135 -6.96 -1.43 15.22
C PHE A 135 -5.73 -2.00 14.50
N ALA A 136 -5.02 -1.19 13.72
CA ALA A 136 -3.78 -1.61 13.07
C ALA A 136 -2.71 -2.05 14.09
N LYS A 137 -2.59 -1.32 15.21
CA LYS A 137 -1.65 -1.62 16.29
C LYS A 137 -2.01 -2.92 17.02
N GLU A 138 -3.29 -3.15 17.31
CA GLU A 138 -3.81 -4.36 17.96
C GLU A 138 -3.61 -5.61 17.08
N LEU A 139 -3.77 -5.46 15.77
CA LEU A 139 -3.41 -6.50 14.79
C LEU A 139 -1.91 -6.81 14.78
N GLY A 140 -1.08 -5.98 15.40
CA GLY A 140 0.36 -6.14 15.47
C GLY A 140 1.05 -5.97 14.13
N CYS A 141 0.65 -4.96 13.35
CA CYS A 141 1.30 -4.66 12.08
C CYS A 141 2.74 -4.18 12.28
N ASP A 142 3.59 -4.45 11.29
CA ASP A 142 4.99 -4.03 11.26
C ASP A 142 5.17 -2.66 10.60
N MET A 143 4.22 -2.26 9.76
CA MET A 143 4.25 -1.00 9.02
C MET A 143 2.83 -0.45 8.83
N TYR A 144 2.68 0.84 9.06
CA TYR A 144 1.44 1.59 8.89
C TYR A 144 1.37 2.20 7.49
N SER A 145 0.32 1.90 6.75
CA SER A 145 0.03 2.41 5.39
C SER A 145 -1.30 3.14 5.38
N PHE A 146 -1.32 4.37 5.89
CA PHE A 146 -2.49 5.24 5.88
C PHE A 146 -2.38 6.26 4.75
N GLY A 147 -3.41 6.37 3.94
CA GLY A 147 -3.44 7.30 2.82
C GLY A 147 -4.73 8.11 2.77
N PRO A 148 -4.75 9.25 2.08
CA PRO A 148 -5.97 10.02 1.88
C PRO A 148 -6.94 9.26 0.98
N PHE A 149 -8.24 9.39 1.26
CA PHE A 149 -9.26 9.05 0.31
C PHE A 149 -9.28 10.13 -0.79
N ILE A 150 -9.07 9.71 -2.03
CA ILE A 150 -9.19 10.57 -3.21
C ILE A 150 -10.28 9.99 -4.09
N PRO A 151 -11.43 10.67 -4.26
CA PRO A 151 -12.54 10.15 -5.05
C PRO A 151 -12.18 10.08 -6.53
N HIS A 152 -12.56 8.99 -7.19
CA HIS A 152 -12.44 8.87 -8.64
C HIS A 152 -13.75 9.30 -9.31
N PRO A 153 -13.72 10.07 -10.43
CA PRO A 153 -14.91 10.58 -11.12
C PRO A 153 -15.93 9.51 -11.51
N ASP A 154 -15.44 8.31 -11.87
CA ASP A 154 -16.26 7.21 -12.37
C ASP A 154 -16.78 6.29 -11.25
N THR A 155 -16.75 6.75 -9.99
CA THR A 155 -17.21 5.95 -8.85
C THR A 155 -18.44 6.59 -8.16
N PRO A 156 -19.24 5.81 -7.41
CA PRO A 156 -20.37 6.34 -6.64
C PRO A 156 -19.97 7.43 -5.62
N LEU A 157 -18.69 7.49 -5.25
CA LEU A 157 -18.16 8.46 -4.29
C LEU A 157 -17.54 9.70 -4.95
N SER A 158 -17.73 9.90 -6.25
CA SER A 158 -17.13 11.01 -7.03
C SER A 158 -17.42 12.41 -6.49
N SER A 159 -18.54 12.59 -5.77
CA SER A 159 -18.93 13.87 -5.17
C SER A 159 -18.33 14.12 -3.77
N GLN A 160 -17.58 13.19 -3.23
CA GLN A 160 -16.96 13.34 -1.91
C GLN A 160 -15.70 14.20 -1.98
N ASN A 161 -15.32 14.75 -0.82
CA ASN A 161 -14.14 15.59 -0.73
C ASN A 161 -12.89 14.75 -0.39
N THR A 162 -11.75 15.15 -0.96
CA THR A 162 -10.43 14.70 -0.48
C THR A 162 -10.10 15.43 0.82
N PRO A 163 -9.55 14.75 1.84
CA PRO A 163 -9.07 15.43 3.06
C PRO A 163 -7.93 16.38 2.72
N ASP A 164 -7.82 17.48 3.46
CA ASP A 164 -6.73 18.42 3.23
C ASP A 164 -5.37 17.87 3.72
N ALA A 165 -4.28 18.47 3.21
CA ALA A 165 -2.93 18.05 3.53
C ALA A 165 -2.61 18.21 5.03
N GLU A 166 -3.11 19.28 5.67
CA GLU A 166 -2.86 19.55 7.10
C GLU A 166 -3.49 18.47 7.99
N TYR A 167 -4.71 18.04 7.66
CA TYR A 167 -5.37 16.94 8.37
C TYR A 167 -4.58 15.63 8.27
N MET A 168 -4.10 15.30 7.07
CA MET A 168 -3.26 14.12 6.85
C MET A 168 -1.95 14.18 7.63
N LEU A 169 -1.28 15.34 7.66
CA LEU A 169 -0.03 15.52 8.39
C LEU A 169 -0.24 15.43 9.90
N LYS A 170 -1.35 15.97 10.42
CA LYS A 170 -1.75 15.80 11.83
C LYS A 170 -2.00 14.33 12.17
N ALA A 171 -2.71 13.61 11.30
CA ALA A 171 -2.97 12.18 11.49
C ALA A 171 -1.66 11.37 11.58
N ILE A 172 -0.68 11.62 10.70
CA ILE A 172 0.64 10.99 10.74
C ILE A 172 1.37 11.30 12.05
N SER A 173 1.32 12.56 12.50
CA SER A 173 1.97 12.97 13.75
C SER A 173 1.32 12.32 14.98
N VAL A 174 -0.01 12.21 15.00
CA VAL A 174 -0.75 11.50 16.05
C VAL A 174 -0.39 10.02 16.04
N LEU A 175 -0.33 9.37 14.88
CA LEU A 175 0.08 7.97 14.77
C LEU A 175 1.51 7.76 15.30
N ARG A 176 2.44 8.68 15.04
CA ARG A 176 3.80 8.63 15.59
C ARG A 176 3.80 8.74 17.14
N LEU A 177 2.89 9.50 17.73
CA LEU A 177 2.75 9.58 19.19
C LEU A 177 2.15 8.28 19.76
N ILE A 178 1.20 7.66 19.05
CA ILE A 178 0.59 6.38 19.43
C ILE A 178 1.60 5.24 19.35
N ASP A 179 2.43 5.23 18.31
CA ASP A 179 3.52 4.26 18.13
C ASP A 179 4.85 4.95 17.80
N PRO A 180 5.66 5.26 18.83
CA PRO A 180 6.95 5.95 18.65
C PRO A 180 7.97 5.19 17.81
N TYR A 181 7.85 3.87 17.69
CA TYR A 181 8.78 3.01 16.97
C TYR A 181 8.22 2.46 15.65
N GLY A 182 6.95 2.69 15.36
CA GLY A 182 6.26 2.19 14.16
C GLY A 182 6.91 2.65 12.86
N LYS A 183 6.84 1.82 11.84
CA LYS A 183 7.19 2.22 10.48
C LYS A 183 5.96 2.85 9.84
N ILE A 184 6.01 4.14 9.56
CA ILE A 184 4.89 4.91 8.99
C ILE A 184 5.24 5.30 7.56
N LEU A 185 4.47 4.77 6.61
CA LEU A 185 4.66 4.95 5.19
C LEU A 185 4.00 6.23 4.70
N VAL A 186 4.76 7.07 3.99
CA VAL A 186 4.20 8.12 3.14
C VAL A 186 3.70 7.46 1.86
N THR A 187 2.39 7.49 1.65
CA THR A 187 1.76 6.91 0.46
C THR A 187 1.87 7.86 -0.74
N THR A 188 1.91 7.32 -1.96
CA THR A 188 1.93 8.14 -3.19
C THR A 188 0.67 9.01 -3.33
N ALA A 189 -0.46 8.59 -2.76
CA ALA A 189 -1.69 9.37 -2.75
C ALA A 189 -1.56 10.69 -1.96
N LEU A 190 -0.76 10.71 -0.89
CA LEU A 190 -0.55 11.93 -0.11
C LEU A 190 0.12 13.03 -0.93
N GLU A 191 1.08 12.68 -1.77
CA GLU A 191 1.77 13.62 -2.66
C GLU A 191 0.85 14.18 -3.74
N SER A 192 -0.19 13.45 -4.13
CA SER A 192 -1.18 13.90 -5.09
C SER A 192 -2.09 15.01 -4.55
N ILE A 193 -2.19 15.16 -3.22
CA ILE A 193 -2.85 16.32 -2.61
C ILE A 193 -1.97 17.57 -2.72
N ASN A 194 -0.70 17.45 -2.37
CA ASN A 194 0.27 18.55 -2.44
C ASN A 194 1.70 17.95 -2.53
N PRO A 195 2.52 18.34 -3.52
CA PRO A 195 3.88 17.81 -3.68
C PRO A 195 4.81 17.99 -2.48
N GLN A 196 4.56 18.96 -1.61
CA GLN A 196 5.38 19.21 -0.42
C GLN A 196 5.05 18.27 0.75
N THR A 197 3.94 17.52 0.69
CA THR A 197 3.46 16.71 1.81
C THR A 197 4.39 15.54 2.14
N ARG A 198 5.12 14.99 1.17
CA ARG A 198 6.12 13.94 1.44
C ARG A 198 7.13 14.40 2.48
N ARG A 199 7.81 15.52 2.21
CA ARG A 199 8.81 16.09 3.11
C ARG A 199 8.21 16.47 4.46
N GLN A 200 7.05 17.10 4.46
CA GLN A 200 6.36 17.48 5.70
C GLN A 200 5.96 16.26 6.53
N ALA A 201 5.49 15.18 5.89
CA ALA A 201 5.15 13.94 6.57
C ALA A 201 6.38 13.27 7.20
N LEU A 202 7.52 13.22 6.50
CA LEU A 202 8.78 12.72 7.05
C LEU A 202 9.26 13.54 8.25
N MET A 203 9.13 14.85 8.20
CA MET A 203 9.44 15.72 9.34
C MET A 203 8.40 15.60 10.48
N GLY A 204 7.16 15.25 10.16
CA GLY A 204 6.03 15.14 11.09
C GLY A 204 5.87 13.76 11.72
N GLY A 205 6.71 12.77 11.39
CA GLY A 205 6.63 11.45 12.04
C GLY A 205 6.68 10.24 11.12
N ALA A 206 6.48 10.36 9.82
CA ALA A 206 6.70 9.26 8.88
C ALA A 206 8.20 8.95 8.77
N ASN A 207 8.54 7.70 8.40
CA ASN A 207 9.92 7.25 8.28
C ASN A 207 10.13 6.25 7.13
N SER A 208 9.15 6.11 6.28
CA SER A 208 9.20 5.21 5.12
C SER A 208 8.51 5.87 3.93
N ILE A 209 9.00 5.63 2.72
CA ILE A 209 8.41 6.12 1.48
C ILE A 209 8.25 4.98 0.49
N MET A 210 7.25 5.08 -0.38
CA MET A 210 7.06 4.20 -1.53
C MET A 210 7.26 4.98 -2.80
N LEU A 211 8.16 4.51 -3.68
CA LEU A 211 8.42 5.08 -4.99
C LEU A 211 7.73 4.26 -6.08
N ASN A 212 7.22 4.93 -7.10
CA ASN A 212 6.57 4.26 -8.22
C ASN A 212 7.60 3.87 -9.29
N LEU A 213 7.75 2.55 -9.50
CA LEU A 213 8.66 1.97 -10.49
C LEU A 213 7.93 1.52 -11.77
N THR A 214 6.61 1.71 -11.84
CA THR A 214 5.84 1.33 -13.02
C THR A 214 6.34 2.08 -14.24
N PRO A 215 6.70 1.41 -15.36
CA PRO A 215 7.16 2.08 -16.57
C PRO A 215 6.09 3.05 -17.09
N LYS A 216 6.53 4.20 -17.67
CA LYS A 216 5.65 5.29 -18.11
C LYS A 216 4.52 4.83 -19.05
N ASP A 217 4.82 3.88 -19.94
CA ASP A 217 3.85 3.35 -20.89
C ASP A 217 2.69 2.59 -20.22
N TYR A 218 2.85 2.19 -18.94
CA TYR A 218 1.87 1.44 -18.18
C TYR A 218 1.22 2.22 -17.05
N VAL A 219 1.81 3.32 -16.61
CA VAL A 219 1.28 4.12 -15.47
C VAL A 219 -0.15 4.58 -15.72
N GLY A 220 -0.48 4.97 -16.96
CA GLY A 220 -1.82 5.43 -17.34
C GLY A 220 -2.92 4.37 -17.27
N PHE A 221 -2.57 3.07 -17.21
CA PHE A 221 -3.54 1.99 -17.01
C PHE A 221 -3.92 1.76 -15.54
N TYR A 222 -3.22 2.42 -14.61
CA TYR A 222 -3.49 2.33 -13.16
C TYR A 222 -4.13 3.62 -12.66
N ASP A 223 -5.23 4.01 -13.29
CA ASP A 223 -5.98 5.23 -12.95
C ASP A 223 -6.93 4.98 -11.77
N ILE A 224 -6.35 4.72 -10.60
CA ILE A 224 -7.11 4.45 -9.36
C ILE A 224 -7.61 5.72 -8.67
N TYR A 225 -7.05 6.87 -8.98
CA TYR A 225 -7.50 8.22 -8.61
C TYR A 225 -6.85 9.26 -9.52
N PRO A 226 -7.51 10.43 -9.75
CA PRO A 226 -7.02 11.45 -10.69
C PRO A 226 -5.75 12.15 -10.18
N ASN A 227 -4.98 12.70 -11.13
CA ASN A 227 -3.82 13.56 -10.85
C ASN A 227 -2.74 12.90 -9.97
N ARG A 228 -2.42 11.64 -10.20
CA ARG A 228 -1.34 10.97 -9.47
C ARG A 228 -0.02 11.68 -9.65
N ALA A 229 0.58 12.14 -8.56
CA ALA A 229 1.80 12.95 -8.55
C ALA A 229 3.01 12.29 -9.24
N THR A 230 3.06 10.96 -9.33
CA THR A 230 4.20 10.19 -9.83
C THR A 230 4.08 9.76 -11.30
N VAL A 231 3.01 10.15 -12.00
CA VAL A 231 2.76 9.70 -13.40
C VAL A 231 3.87 10.18 -14.34
N ASP A 232 4.33 11.41 -14.20
CA ASP A 232 5.32 12.02 -15.10
C ASP A 232 6.72 12.18 -14.47
N VAL A 233 6.94 11.66 -13.25
CA VAL A 233 8.20 11.85 -12.53
C VAL A 233 9.09 10.60 -12.70
N SER A 234 10.32 10.79 -13.18
CA SER A 234 11.30 9.71 -13.29
C SER A 234 11.68 9.17 -11.90
N VAL A 235 12.14 7.91 -11.84
CA VAL A 235 12.59 7.29 -10.59
C VAL A 235 13.75 8.07 -9.96
N GLU A 236 14.66 8.59 -10.78
CA GLU A 236 15.78 9.43 -10.33
C GLU A 236 15.28 10.70 -9.62
N ASN A 237 14.28 11.37 -10.20
CA ASN A 237 13.70 12.57 -9.58
C ASN A 237 12.95 12.21 -8.29
N GLN A 238 12.20 11.11 -8.28
CA GLN A 238 11.54 10.62 -7.04
C GLN A 238 12.56 10.33 -5.92
N ILE A 239 13.75 9.79 -6.26
CA ILE A 239 14.84 9.55 -5.31
C ILE A 239 15.48 10.87 -4.86
N ALA A 240 15.68 11.81 -5.76
CA ALA A 240 16.31 13.10 -5.43
C ALA A 240 15.42 13.95 -4.50
N ASP A 241 14.09 13.78 -4.59
CA ASP A 241 13.11 14.48 -3.75
C ASP A 241 12.82 13.75 -2.42
N ALA A 242 13.42 12.59 -2.20
CA ALA A 242 13.21 11.74 -1.02
C ALA A 242 14.22 12.01 0.09
#